data_7f7979496dfda2367ed06438ded55598
#
_entry.id   7f7979496dfda2367ed06438ded55598
#
_cell.length_a   1.000
_cell.length_b   1.000
_cell.length_c   1.000
_cell.angle_alpha   90.00
_cell.angle_beta   90.00
_cell.angle_gamma   90.00
#
_symmetry.space_group_name_H-M   'P 1'
#
loop_
_entity.id
_entity.type
_entity.pdbx_description
1 polymer ?
#
loop_
_entity_poly.entity_id
_entity_poly.type
_entity_poly.pdbx_seq_one_letter_code
_entity_poly.pdbx_strand_id
1 'polypeptide(L)'
;EGMSADIVRAAFAASESPVELAPYPYSRCMELARSGSLAGCFNTTPDAHIRAEFLLPQEVLFSDDILLWGHAGDAAIDDLDAIRGKRVAVTIGYTYGEYFDSYADIQRIAVRRDINGFRMLQRGRVDYVIAFRGTTDALLRDNPELVGQFKALTRVHRPRLYLTFSRQHPRAAALLRDFDAGMRQIRQDGTYQRILGNWQLSDGQSSAHGSTLQERHNNKTESP
;
A
#
# COMPACT_ATOMS: atom_id res chain seq x y z
N GLU A 1 -3.21 13.50 7.49
CA GLU A 1 -4.38 13.44 6.59
C GLU A 1 -4.07 12.51 5.43
N GLY A 2 -5.10 11.81 4.90
CA GLY A 2 -4.94 10.90 3.78
C GLY A 2 -6.16 9.96 3.66
N MET A 3 -6.35 9.35 2.49
CA MET A 3 -7.47 8.47 2.16
C MET A 3 -7.77 7.43 3.26
N SER A 4 -6.74 6.73 3.73
CA SER A 4 -6.88 5.73 4.80
C SER A 4 -7.45 6.31 6.09
N ALA A 5 -6.96 7.48 6.49
CA ALA A 5 -7.43 8.17 7.69
C ALA A 5 -8.90 8.60 7.54
N ASP A 6 -9.31 9.07 6.36
CA ASP A 6 -10.69 9.46 6.09
C ASP A 6 -11.63 8.26 6.10
N ILE A 7 -11.21 7.11 5.52
CA ILE A 7 -11.98 5.86 5.59
C ILE A 7 -12.13 5.39 7.05
N VAL A 8 -11.04 5.39 7.82
CA VAL A 8 -11.07 4.96 9.24
C VAL A 8 -11.98 5.85 10.06
N ARG A 9 -11.87 7.18 9.92
CA ARG A 9 -12.76 8.13 10.62
C ARG A 9 -14.23 7.93 10.25
N ALA A 10 -14.52 7.77 8.96
CA ALA A 10 -15.88 7.55 8.49
C ALA A 10 -16.49 6.26 9.03
N ALA A 11 -15.71 5.15 9.03
CA ALA A 11 -16.16 3.88 9.56
C ALA A 11 -16.49 3.97 11.06
N PHE A 12 -15.60 4.55 11.86
CA PHE A 12 -15.86 4.72 13.30
C PHE A 12 -16.95 5.74 13.62
N ALA A 13 -17.11 6.76 12.78
CA ALA A 13 -18.24 7.71 12.92
C ALA A 13 -19.58 7.02 12.63
N ALA A 14 -19.63 6.16 11.62
CA ALA A 14 -20.83 5.41 11.26
C ALA A 14 -21.25 4.40 12.36
N SER A 15 -20.31 3.89 13.12
CA SER A 15 -20.58 3.00 14.27
C SER A 15 -20.71 3.74 15.61
N GLU A 16 -20.79 5.08 15.60
CA GLU A 16 -20.88 5.92 16.81
C GLU A 16 -19.75 5.70 17.84
N SER A 17 -18.59 5.29 17.35
CA SER A 17 -17.42 4.92 18.16
C SER A 17 -16.20 5.79 17.80
N PRO A 18 -16.21 7.10 18.10
CA PRO A 18 -15.17 8.01 17.66
C PRO A 18 -13.80 7.63 18.17
N VAL A 19 -12.80 7.76 17.30
CA VAL A 19 -11.39 7.44 17.56
C VAL A 19 -10.49 8.64 17.24
N GLU A 20 -9.40 8.73 17.97
CA GLU A 20 -8.33 9.67 17.68
C GLU A 20 -7.29 8.99 16.78
N LEU A 21 -6.86 9.67 15.72
CA LEU A 21 -5.82 9.22 14.81
C LEU A 21 -4.59 10.10 14.99
N ALA A 22 -3.44 9.48 15.28
CA ALA A 22 -2.17 10.16 15.44
C ALA A 22 -1.14 9.63 14.42
N PRO A 23 -0.32 10.50 13.79
CA PRO A 23 0.71 10.09 12.84
C PRO A 23 1.92 9.52 13.56
N TYR A 24 2.33 8.30 13.18
CA TYR A 24 3.57 7.65 13.60
C TYR A 24 4.29 7.08 12.37
N PRO A 25 5.63 6.94 12.41
CA PRO A 25 6.31 6.03 11.49
C PRO A 25 5.73 4.61 11.64
N TYR A 26 5.55 3.90 10.51
CA TYR A 26 4.82 2.62 10.50
C TYR A 26 5.37 1.60 11.52
N SER A 27 6.69 1.39 11.55
CA SER A 27 7.34 0.48 12.51
C SER A 27 7.05 0.87 13.97
N ARG A 28 7.04 2.16 14.27
CA ARG A 28 6.71 2.66 15.61
C ARG A 28 5.24 2.47 15.96
N CYS A 29 4.34 2.70 15.01
CA CYS A 29 2.91 2.42 15.19
C CYS A 29 2.68 0.94 15.55
N MET A 30 3.30 0.02 14.81
CA MET A 30 3.16 -1.42 15.04
C MET A 30 3.73 -1.85 16.41
N GLU A 31 4.86 -1.29 16.83
CA GLU A 31 5.43 -1.52 18.16
C GLU A 31 4.50 -1.07 19.28
N LEU A 32 3.94 0.14 19.19
CA LEU A 32 2.99 0.68 20.16
C LEU A 32 1.67 -0.11 20.19
N ALA A 33 1.20 -0.58 19.04
CA ALA A 33 0.04 -1.47 18.99
C ALA A 33 0.34 -2.86 19.58
N ARG A 34 1.53 -3.41 19.34
CA ARG A 34 1.97 -4.68 19.95
C ARG A 34 1.99 -4.59 21.47
N SER A 35 2.49 -3.49 22.04
CA SER A 35 2.54 -3.26 23.48
C SER A 35 1.18 -2.91 24.12
N GLY A 36 0.14 -2.65 23.31
CA GLY A 36 -1.17 -2.20 23.81
C GLY A 36 -1.25 -0.70 24.12
N SER A 37 -0.21 0.07 23.84
CA SER A 37 -0.23 1.54 24.00
C SER A 37 -1.12 2.24 22.97
N LEU A 38 -1.28 1.62 21.78
CA LEU A 38 -2.27 2.01 20.78
C LEU A 38 -3.26 0.87 20.55
N ALA A 39 -4.50 1.22 20.25
CA ALA A 39 -5.55 0.24 19.94
C ALA A 39 -5.30 -0.48 18.60
N GLY A 40 -4.66 0.17 17.64
CA GLY A 40 -4.40 -0.40 16.33
C GLY A 40 -3.52 0.47 15.44
N CYS A 41 -3.22 -0.06 14.25
CA CYS A 41 -2.43 0.60 13.22
C CYS A 41 -3.00 0.24 11.84
N PHE A 42 -3.17 1.21 10.95
CA PHE A 42 -3.73 0.96 9.62
C PHE A 42 -2.67 1.01 8.51
N ASN A 43 -3.08 0.62 7.29
CA ASN A 43 -2.23 0.38 6.11
C ASN A 43 -1.31 -0.84 6.27
N THR A 44 -1.79 -1.86 6.97
CA THR A 44 -1.04 -3.10 7.19
C THR A 44 -1.40 -4.14 6.14
N THR A 45 -0.39 -4.74 5.53
CA THR A 45 -0.53 -5.96 4.71
C THR A 45 -0.36 -7.18 5.63
N PRO A 46 -1.39 -8.00 5.83
CA PRO A 46 -1.31 -9.10 6.80
C PRO A 46 -0.58 -10.31 6.20
N ASP A 47 0.60 -10.57 6.70
CA ASP A 47 1.33 -11.84 6.55
C ASP A 47 1.07 -12.80 7.74
N ALA A 48 1.76 -13.91 7.79
CA ALA A 48 1.62 -14.89 8.87
C ALA A 48 2.02 -14.32 10.25
N HIS A 49 3.04 -13.44 10.29
CA HIS A 49 3.52 -12.81 11.50
C HIS A 49 2.50 -11.81 12.05
N ILE A 50 1.99 -10.92 11.18
CA ILE A 50 0.94 -9.95 11.54
C ILE A 50 -0.32 -10.67 12.04
N ARG A 51 -0.74 -11.76 11.40
CA ARG A 51 -1.90 -12.55 11.82
C ARG A 51 -1.71 -13.20 13.20
N ALA A 52 -0.52 -13.61 13.54
CA ALA A 52 -0.19 -14.16 14.84
C ALA A 52 -0.23 -13.11 15.96
N GLU A 53 0.29 -11.91 15.69
CA GLU A 53 0.48 -10.86 16.69
C GLU A 53 -0.70 -9.93 16.89
N PHE A 54 -1.54 -9.73 15.86
CA PHE A 54 -2.62 -8.75 15.86
C PHE A 54 -3.98 -9.39 15.58
N LEU A 55 -5.06 -8.69 15.97
CA LEU A 55 -6.40 -8.99 15.53
C LEU A 55 -6.64 -8.29 14.18
N LEU A 56 -7.28 -9.00 13.26
CA LEU A 56 -7.64 -8.47 11.94
C LEU A 56 -9.16 -8.42 11.81
N PRO A 57 -9.72 -7.31 11.29
CA PRO A 57 -11.13 -7.20 10.96
C PRO A 57 -11.47 -8.07 9.74
N GLN A 58 -12.75 -8.32 9.53
CA GLN A 58 -13.25 -8.97 8.32
C GLN A 58 -13.23 -8.01 7.13
N GLU A 59 -13.51 -6.73 7.40
CA GLU A 59 -13.55 -5.70 6.39
C GLU A 59 -12.15 -5.22 6.00
N VAL A 60 -11.89 -5.25 4.71
CA VAL A 60 -10.66 -4.68 4.11
C VAL A 60 -10.76 -3.16 4.14
N LEU A 61 -9.71 -2.48 4.57
CA LEU A 61 -9.67 -1.02 4.53
C LEU A 61 -9.75 -0.54 3.07
N PHE A 62 -8.81 -0.97 2.23
CA PHE A 62 -8.83 -0.82 0.77
C PHE A 62 -7.79 -1.75 0.13
N SER A 63 -7.76 -1.79 -1.20
CA SER A 63 -6.66 -2.42 -1.95
C SER A 63 -5.93 -1.36 -2.75
N ASP A 64 -4.62 -1.46 -2.84
CA ASP A 64 -3.80 -0.55 -3.63
C ASP A 64 -2.81 -1.34 -4.50
N ASP A 65 -2.49 -0.79 -5.67
CA ASP A 65 -1.55 -1.41 -6.58
C ASP A 65 -0.11 -1.09 -6.15
N ILE A 66 0.72 -2.12 -6.06
CA ILE A 66 2.17 -1.99 -6.01
C ILE A 66 2.68 -2.02 -7.44
N LEU A 67 3.33 -0.93 -7.84
CA LEU A 67 3.79 -0.70 -9.20
C LEU A 67 5.31 -0.59 -9.26
N LEU A 68 5.87 -1.08 -10.34
CA LEU A 68 7.23 -0.76 -10.74
C LEU A 68 7.20 0.51 -11.60
N TRP A 69 7.91 1.53 -11.17
CA TRP A 69 7.98 2.84 -11.79
C TRP A 69 9.32 3.02 -12.49
N GLY A 70 9.29 3.55 -13.70
CA GLY A 70 10.47 3.95 -14.46
C GLY A 70 10.31 5.36 -15.03
N HIS A 71 11.23 5.76 -15.90
CA HIS A 71 11.09 7.02 -16.63
C HIS A 71 9.91 7.00 -17.59
N ALA A 72 9.36 8.15 -17.91
CA ALA A 72 8.19 8.27 -18.80
C ALA A 72 8.43 7.65 -20.20
N GLY A 73 9.69 7.59 -20.67
CA GLY A 73 10.07 6.98 -21.94
C GLY A 73 10.29 5.47 -21.92
N ASP A 74 10.34 4.84 -20.75
CA ASP A 74 10.66 3.41 -20.64
C ASP A 74 9.54 2.54 -21.22
N ALA A 75 9.87 1.33 -21.71
CA ALA A 75 8.88 0.36 -22.15
C ALA A 75 8.15 -0.30 -20.97
N ALA A 76 6.95 -0.80 -21.19
CA ALA A 76 6.25 -1.65 -20.23
C ALA A 76 7.05 -2.93 -19.95
N ILE A 77 6.89 -3.48 -18.75
CA ILE A 77 7.60 -4.69 -18.27
C ILE A 77 6.58 -5.79 -18.03
N ASP A 78 6.81 -6.93 -18.66
CA ASP A 78 5.92 -8.09 -18.59
C ASP A 78 6.38 -9.14 -17.57
N ASP A 79 7.66 -9.13 -17.18
CA ASP A 79 8.25 -10.07 -16.22
C ASP A 79 9.42 -9.41 -15.46
N LEU A 80 9.73 -9.90 -14.23
CA LEU A 80 10.88 -9.41 -13.45
C LEU A 80 12.23 -9.72 -14.11
N ASP A 81 12.30 -10.72 -14.98
CA ASP A 81 13.54 -11.01 -15.72
C ASP A 81 13.98 -9.83 -16.60
N ALA A 82 13.06 -8.97 -17.03
CA ALA A 82 13.40 -7.75 -17.78
C ALA A 82 14.19 -6.73 -16.94
N ILE A 83 14.17 -6.85 -15.62
CA ILE A 83 14.91 -5.96 -14.70
C ILE A 83 16.05 -6.67 -13.97
N ARG A 84 16.45 -7.85 -14.46
CA ARG A 84 17.59 -8.59 -13.93
C ARG A 84 18.86 -7.73 -13.90
N GLY A 85 19.55 -7.72 -12.75
CA GLY A 85 20.77 -6.94 -12.53
C GLY A 85 20.54 -5.43 -12.36
N LYS A 86 19.30 -4.93 -12.46
CA LYS A 86 18.97 -3.50 -12.33
C LYS A 86 18.89 -3.07 -10.88
N ARG A 87 19.13 -1.77 -10.65
CA ARG A 87 19.02 -1.10 -9.36
C ARG A 87 17.56 -0.69 -9.14
N VAL A 88 16.92 -1.21 -8.10
CA VAL A 88 15.53 -0.89 -7.75
C VAL A 88 15.49 -0.27 -6.37
N ALA A 89 14.98 0.96 -6.25
CA ALA A 89 14.75 1.59 -4.96
C ALA A 89 13.57 0.92 -4.24
N VAL A 90 13.79 0.53 -2.98
CA VAL A 90 12.83 -0.12 -2.08
C VAL A 90 12.73 0.65 -0.77
N THR A 91 11.55 0.89 -0.25
CA THR A 91 11.38 1.62 1.02
C THR A 91 11.54 0.66 2.20
N ILE A 92 12.37 1.06 3.16
CA ILE A 92 12.71 0.25 4.35
C ILE A 92 11.43 -0.10 5.12
N GLY A 93 11.27 -1.39 5.44
CA GLY A 93 10.14 -1.92 6.20
C GLY A 93 8.88 -2.21 5.38
N TYR A 94 8.90 -2.01 4.05
CA TYR A 94 7.81 -2.39 3.17
C TYR A 94 8.02 -3.78 2.58
N THR A 95 6.91 -4.47 2.32
CA THR A 95 6.86 -5.70 1.52
C THR A 95 6.06 -5.43 0.24
N TYR A 96 6.49 -6.03 -0.85
CA TYR A 96 5.94 -5.77 -2.18
C TYR A 96 5.29 -7.00 -2.83
N GLY A 97 5.11 -8.05 -2.03
CA GLY A 97 4.58 -9.35 -2.45
C GLY A 97 5.69 -10.38 -2.68
N GLU A 98 5.35 -11.64 -2.39
CA GLU A 98 6.31 -12.74 -2.35
C GLU A 98 7.13 -12.87 -3.63
N TYR A 99 6.49 -12.71 -4.79
CA TYR A 99 7.16 -12.80 -6.09
C TYR A 99 8.30 -11.78 -6.24
N PHE A 100 8.08 -10.51 -5.88
CA PHE A 100 9.13 -9.50 -5.93
C PHE A 100 10.12 -9.67 -4.77
N ASP A 101 9.64 -9.92 -3.56
CA ASP A 101 10.47 -9.94 -2.37
C ASP A 101 11.47 -11.12 -2.38
N SER A 102 11.10 -12.25 -3.00
CA SER A 102 11.97 -13.43 -3.19
C SER A 102 12.86 -13.36 -4.43
N TYR A 103 12.62 -12.43 -5.36
CA TYR A 103 13.40 -12.34 -6.59
C TYR A 103 14.81 -11.81 -6.33
N ALA A 104 15.82 -12.69 -6.42
CA ALA A 104 17.20 -12.41 -5.99
C ALA A 104 18.00 -11.55 -6.99
N ASP A 105 17.65 -11.58 -8.27
CA ASP A 105 18.47 -11.08 -9.37
C ASP A 105 18.34 -9.57 -9.62
N ILE A 106 18.01 -8.76 -8.60
CA ILE A 106 17.99 -7.30 -8.66
C ILE A 106 18.83 -6.69 -7.53
N GLN A 107 19.35 -5.48 -7.76
CA GLN A 107 20.07 -4.72 -6.77
C GLN A 107 19.09 -3.82 -6.00
N ARG A 108 18.67 -4.24 -4.80
CA ARG A 108 17.77 -3.43 -3.95
C ARG A 108 18.53 -2.29 -3.30
N ILE A 109 18.11 -1.06 -3.57
CA ILE A 109 18.66 0.15 -2.97
C ILE A 109 17.65 0.65 -1.93
N ALA A 110 17.98 0.46 -0.66
CA ALA A 110 17.10 0.82 0.45
C ALA A 110 17.00 2.34 0.62
N VAL A 111 15.78 2.86 0.67
CA VAL A 111 15.48 4.27 0.93
C VAL A 111 14.56 4.41 2.14
N ARG A 112 14.62 5.57 2.81
CA ARG A 112 13.79 5.83 3.99
C ARG A 112 12.36 6.25 3.64
N ARG A 113 12.14 6.84 2.48
CA ARG A 113 10.85 7.33 1.97
C ARG A 113 10.82 7.22 0.45
N ASP A 114 9.65 6.97 -0.12
CA ASP A 114 9.45 6.80 -1.57
C ASP A 114 9.98 7.98 -2.37
N ILE A 115 9.79 9.23 -1.89
CA ILE A 115 10.33 10.43 -2.56
C ILE A 115 11.84 10.35 -2.81
N ASN A 116 12.60 9.72 -1.91
CA ASN A 116 14.05 9.57 -2.10
C ASN A 116 14.35 8.62 -3.27
N GLY A 117 13.56 7.54 -3.43
CA GLY A 117 13.64 6.64 -4.56
C GLY A 117 13.36 7.35 -5.88
N PHE A 118 12.28 8.13 -5.95
CA PHE A 118 11.94 8.90 -7.17
C PHE A 118 12.99 9.96 -7.51
N ARG A 119 13.55 10.66 -6.54
CA ARG A 119 14.67 11.58 -6.76
C ARG A 119 15.96 10.87 -7.19
N MET A 120 16.18 9.64 -6.76
CA MET A 120 17.29 8.81 -7.25
C MET A 120 17.04 8.34 -8.68
N LEU A 121 15.82 7.94 -9.02
CA LEU A 121 15.42 7.59 -10.40
C LEU A 121 15.63 8.78 -11.32
N GLN A 122 15.13 9.96 -10.97
CA GLN A 122 15.32 11.20 -11.73
C GLN A 122 16.80 11.48 -12.08
N ARG A 123 17.71 11.14 -11.15
CA ARG A 123 19.16 11.38 -11.29
C ARG A 123 19.93 10.18 -11.88
N GLY A 124 19.24 9.12 -12.33
CA GLY A 124 19.86 7.91 -12.86
C GLY A 124 20.66 7.09 -11.83
N ARG A 125 20.42 7.31 -10.53
CA ARG A 125 21.09 6.56 -9.45
C ARG A 125 20.48 5.20 -9.20
N VAL A 126 19.21 5.03 -9.52
CA VAL A 126 18.49 3.76 -9.64
C VAL A 126 17.84 3.68 -11.01
N ASP A 127 17.51 2.47 -11.44
CA ASP A 127 16.89 2.24 -12.74
C ASP A 127 15.36 2.20 -12.61
N TYR A 128 14.87 1.80 -11.44
CA TYR A 128 13.43 1.70 -11.13
C TYR A 128 13.14 2.05 -9.67
N VAL A 129 11.86 2.35 -9.39
CA VAL A 129 11.32 2.47 -8.03
C VAL A 129 10.14 1.50 -7.92
N ILE A 130 10.03 0.75 -6.82
CA ILE A 130 8.81 0.03 -6.49
C ILE A 130 8.07 0.79 -5.40
N ALA A 131 6.81 1.12 -5.64
CA ALA A 131 5.99 1.90 -4.72
C ALA A 131 4.50 1.66 -4.92
N PHE A 132 3.71 1.93 -3.88
CA PHE A 132 2.26 1.95 -3.96
C PHE A 132 1.76 3.09 -4.84
N ARG A 133 0.71 2.83 -5.64
CA ARG A 133 0.08 3.85 -6.50
C ARG A 133 -0.37 5.06 -5.69
N GLY A 134 -1.17 4.83 -4.65
CA GLY A 134 -1.72 5.93 -3.84
C GLY A 134 -0.65 6.78 -3.16
N THR A 135 0.45 6.16 -2.70
CA THR A 135 1.60 6.88 -2.15
C THR A 135 2.29 7.72 -3.23
N THR A 136 2.47 7.16 -4.43
CA THR A 136 3.10 7.87 -5.55
C THR A 136 2.23 9.04 -6.03
N ASP A 137 0.92 8.85 -6.13
CA ASP A 137 -0.01 9.90 -6.55
C ASP A 137 0.00 11.08 -5.55
N ALA A 138 0.03 10.79 -4.24
CA ALA A 138 0.18 11.81 -3.21
C ALA A 138 1.53 12.53 -3.32
N LEU A 139 2.61 11.77 -3.50
CA LEU A 139 3.97 12.30 -3.67
C LEU A 139 4.07 13.23 -4.88
N LEU A 140 3.50 12.86 -6.02
CA LEU A 140 3.53 13.68 -7.24
C LEU A 140 2.69 14.95 -7.08
N ARG A 141 1.58 14.88 -6.35
CA ARG A 141 0.77 16.07 -6.01
C ARG A 141 1.56 17.08 -5.18
N ASP A 142 2.33 16.58 -4.21
CA ASP A 142 3.12 17.41 -3.29
C ASP A 142 4.46 17.88 -3.92
N ASN A 143 4.87 17.31 -5.08
CA ASN A 143 6.12 17.63 -5.78
C ASN A 143 5.86 17.81 -7.29
N PRO A 144 5.23 18.94 -7.70
CA PRO A 144 4.84 19.17 -9.10
C PRO A 144 5.99 19.08 -10.10
N GLU A 145 7.23 19.35 -9.66
CA GLU A 145 8.44 19.24 -10.49
C GLU A 145 8.73 17.80 -10.94
N LEU A 146 8.13 16.79 -10.31
CA LEU A 146 8.30 15.38 -10.67
C LEU A 146 7.19 14.86 -11.61
N VAL A 147 6.12 15.61 -11.78
CA VAL A 147 4.98 15.21 -12.63
C VAL A 147 5.41 15.03 -14.07
N GLY A 148 4.97 13.93 -14.70
CA GLY A 148 5.28 13.61 -16.10
C GLY A 148 6.67 13.02 -16.32
N GLN A 149 7.55 12.94 -15.32
CA GLN A 149 8.88 12.34 -15.45
C GLN A 149 8.86 10.81 -15.34
N PHE A 150 7.86 10.25 -14.69
CA PHE A 150 7.77 8.82 -14.39
C PHE A 150 6.44 8.23 -14.84
N LYS A 151 6.44 6.94 -15.11
CA LYS A 151 5.22 6.16 -15.36
C LYS A 151 5.30 4.78 -14.71
N ALA A 152 4.14 4.21 -14.42
CA ALA A 152 4.03 2.81 -14.03
C ALA A 152 4.32 1.91 -15.25
N LEU A 153 5.28 1.00 -15.10
CA LEU A 153 5.70 0.08 -16.15
C LEU A 153 4.95 -1.26 -16.05
N THR A 154 4.65 -1.67 -14.84
CA THR A 154 3.89 -2.90 -14.56
C THR A 154 3.31 -2.88 -13.16
N ARG A 155 2.23 -3.64 -12.96
CA ARG A 155 1.67 -3.95 -11.64
C ARG A 155 2.29 -5.22 -11.10
N VAL A 156 3.06 -5.07 -10.01
CA VAL A 156 3.76 -6.20 -9.38
C VAL A 156 2.79 -7.02 -8.52
N HIS A 157 2.04 -6.34 -7.66
CA HIS A 157 1.12 -6.96 -6.70
C HIS A 157 -0.04 -6.01 -6.37
N ARG A 158 -1.14 -6.55 -5.85
CA ARG A 158 -2.28 -5.77 -5.36
C ARG A 158 -2.73 -6.28 -3.98
N PRO A 159 -2.04 -5.88 -2.91
CA PRO A 159 -2.40 -6.29 -1.57
C PRO A 159 -3.72 -5.68 -1.11
N ARG A 160 -4.35 -6.38 -0.17
CA ARG A 160 -5.42 -5.83 0.66
C ARG A 160 -4.79 -5.22 1.90
N LEU A 161 -5.12 -3.97 2.19
CA LEU A 161 -4.63 -3.24 3.35
C LEU A 161 -5.69 -3.24 4.45
N TYR A 162 -5.25 -3.40 5.69
CA TYR A 162 -6.12 -3.56 6.84
C TYR A 162 -5.80 -2.54 7.94
N LEU A 163 -6.78 -2.30 8.80
CA LEU A 163 -6.58 -1.78 10.13
C LEU A 163 -6.32 -2.98 11.06
N THR A 164 -5.11 -3.08 11.62
CA THR A 164 -4.79 -4.11 12.62
C THR A 164 -5.10 -3.61 14.02
N PHE A 165 -5.55 -4.51 14.89
CA PHE A 165 -5.86 -4.18 16.29
C PHE A 165 -4.94 -4.93 17.24
N SER A 166 -4.58 -4.26 18.32
CA SER A 166 -3.75 -4.81 19.39
C SER A 166 -4.43 -5.98 20.09
N ARG A 167 -3.70 -7.06 20.38
CA ARG A 167 -4.19 -8.10 21.28
C ARG A 167 -4.12 -7.72 22.76
N GLN A 168 -3.34 -6.68 23.09
CA GLN A 168 -3.08 -6.24 24.46
C GLN A 168 -3.95 -5.04 24.89
N HIS A 169 -4.48 -4.27 23.94
CA HIS A 169 -5.25 -3.09 24.27
C HIS A 169 -6.69 -3.48 24.69
N PRO A 170 -7.21 -3.01 25.86
CA PRO A 170 -8.47 -3.47 26.42
C PRO A 170 -9.71 -3.21 25.56
N ARG A 171 -9.67 -2.18 24.71
CA ARG A 171 -10.77 -1.83 23.82
C ARG A 171 -10.65 -2.42 22.41
N ALA A 172 -9.55 -3.10 22.08
CA ALA A 172 -9.25 -3.48 20.69
C ALA A 172 -10.33 -4.40 20.08
N ALA A 173 -10.81 -5.39 20.83
CA ALA A 173 -11.85 -6.30 20.33
C ALA A 173 -13.22 -5.60 20.11
N ALA A 174 -13.55 -4.59 20.90
CA ALA A 174 -14.75 -3.77 20.69
C ALA A 174 -14.57 -2.88 19.45
N LEU A 175 -13.45 -2.15 19.37
CA LEU A 175 -13.14 -1.28 18.24
C LEU A 175 -13.07 -2.06 16.92
N LEU A 176 -12.58 -3.29 16.92
CA LEU A 176 -12.59 -4.15 15.73
C LEU A 176 -14.02 -4.42 15.23
N ARG A 177 -14.96 -4.77 16.15
CA ARG A 177 -16.36 -4.98 15.76
C ARG A 177 -17.03 -3.71 15.27
N ASP A 178 -16.74 -2.58 15.92
CA ASP A 178 -17.27 -1.27 15.54
C ASP A 178 -16.74 -0.87 14.16
N PHE A 179 -15.44 -1.09 13.90
CA PHE A 179 -14.85 -0.87 12.59
C PHE A 179 -15.50 -1.72 11.50
N ASP A 180 -15.68 -3.03 11.72
CA ASP A 180 -16.34 -3.91 10.75
C ASP A 180 -17.79 -3.48 10.49
N ALA A 181 -18.52 -3.08 11.49
CA ALA A 181 -19.89 -2.59 11.35
C ALA A 181 -19.92 -1.27 10.56
N GLY A 182 -19.08 -0.31 10.93
CA GLY A 182 -19.00 0.98 10.25
C GLY A 182 -18.51 0.86 8.81
N MET A 183 -17.55 -0.01 8.51
CA MET A 183 -17.09 -0.27 7.15
C MET A 183 -18.21 -0.81 6.25
N ARG A 184 -19.01 -1.75 6.76
CA ARG A 184 -20.18 -2.24 6.01
C ARG A 184 -21.17 -1.11 5.74
N GLN A 185 -21.45 -0.27 6.74
CA GLN A 185 -22.36 0.85 6.58
C GLN A 185 -21.88 1.87 5.54
N ILE A 186 -20.63 2.35 5.63
CA ILE A 186 -20.11 3.34 4.67
C ILE A 186 -19.96 2.78 3.25
N ARG A 187 -19.83 1.46 3.09
CA ARG A 187 -19.88 0.82 1.77
C ARG A 187 -21.29 0.78 1.19
N GLN A 188 -22.30 0.54 2.04
CA GLN A 188 -23.70 0.47 1.62
C GLN A 188 -24.28 1.85 1.26
N ASP A 189 -23.92 2.89 2.01
CA ASP A 189 -24.44 4.25 1.79
C ASP A 189 -23.65 5.08 0.78
N GLY A 190 -22.61 4.50 0.17
CA GLY A 190 -21.76 5.15 -0.85
C GLY A 190 -20.70 6.11 -0.29
N THR A 191 -20.61 6.30 1.02
CA THR A 191 -19.59 7.16 1.65
C THR A 191 -18.18 6.68 1.33
N TYR A 192 -17.94 5.36 1.35
CA TYR A 192 -16.66 4.76 0.98
C TYR A 192 -16.24 5.14 -0.45
N GLN A 193 -17.13 5.00 -1.43
CA GLN A 193 -16.85 5.34 -2.83
C GLN A 193 -16.58 6.83 -3.01
N ARG A 194 -17.31 7.69 -2.31
CA ARG A 194 -17.09 9.14 -2.33
C ARG A 194 -15.71 9.50 -1.76
N ILE A 195 -15.25 8.85 -0.67
CA ILE A 195 -13.91 9.06 -0.13
C ILE A 195 -12.85 8.63 -1.15
N LEU A 196 -12.99 7.44 -1.76
CA LEU A 196 -12.06 7.00 -2.80
C LEU A 196 -12.00 7.99 -3.97
N GLY A 197 -13.15 8.46 -4.45
CA GLY A 197 -13.23 9.42 -5.54
C GLY A 197 -12.52 10.76 -5.23
N ASN A 198 -12.60 11.23 -4.00
CA ASN A 198 -11.95 12.47 -3.59
C ASN A 198 -10.40 12.38 -3.57
N TRP A 199 -9.87 11.16 -3.44
CA TRP A 199 -8.43 10.91 -3.40
C TRP A 199 -7.85 10.39 -4.72
N GLN A 200 -8.68 9.93 -5.64
CA GLN A 200 -8.23 9.58 -6.97
C GLN A 200 -7.86 10.88 -7.69
N LEU A 201 -6.60 11.00 -8.10
CA LEU A 201 -6.25 11.96 -9.13
C LEU A 201 -7.05 11.58 -10.37
N SER A 202 -7.70 12.57 -10.99
CA SER A 202 -8.39 12.38 -12.28
C SER A 202 -7.46 11.57 -13.19
N ASP A 203 -7.85 10.32 -13.43
CA ASP A 203 -7.08 9.38 -14.23
C ASP A 203 -6.87 9.96 -15.63
N GLY A 204 -5.68 10.51 -15.87
CA GLY A 204 -5.11 10.45 -17.19
C GLY A 204 -4.90 8.96 -17.48
N GLN A 205 -5.93 8.36 -18.08
CA GLN A 205 -6.00 7.02 -18.66
C GLN A 205 -4.76 6.14 -18.44
N SER A 206 -4.78 5.30 -17.43
CA SER A 206 -3.98 4.09 -17.43
C SER A 206 -4.90 2.91 -17.09
N SER A 207 -5.44 2.32 -18.15
CA SER A 207 -6.17 1.07 -18.14
C SER A 207 -5.21 -0.10 -17.83
N ALA A 208 -4.73 -0.19 -16.59
CA ALA A 208 -4.06 -1.39 -16.10
C ALA A 208 -5.12 -2.40 -15.61
N HIS A 209 -6.05 -2.80 -16.48
CA HIS A 209 -6.96 -3.93 -16.30
C HIS A 209 -6.26 -5.23 -16.74
N GLY A 210 -5.07 -5.48 -16.24
CA GLY A 210 -4.32 -6.72 -16.50
C GLY A 210 -4.04 -7.47 -15.19
N SER A 211 -3.74 -8.76 -15.29
CA SER A 211 -3.23 -9.56 -14.17
C SER A 211 -1.92 -8.97 -13.65
N THR A 212 -1.65 -9.13 -12.35
CA THR A 212 -0.37 -8.74 -11.74
C THR A 212 0.75 -9.62 -12.25
N LEU A 213 2.00 -9.19 -12.10
CA LEU A 213 3.17 -10.06 -12.38
C LEU A 213 3.13 -11.32 -11.53
N GLN A 214 2.71 -11.23 -10.29
CA GLN A 214 2.58 -12.39 -9.40
C GLN A 214 1.53 -13.39 -9.89
N GLU A 215 0.36 -12.92 -10.32
CA GLU A 215 -0.69 -13.79 -10.90
C GLU A 215 -0.23 -14.44 -12.20
N ARG A 216 0.46 -13.70 -13.06
CA ARG A 216 1.03 -14.23 -14.30
C ARG A 216 2.12 -15.28 -14.06
N HIS A 217 2.95 -15.09 -13.04
CA HIS A 217 3.96 -16.05 -12.63
C HIS A 217 3.32 -17.36 -12.13
N ASN A 218 2.35 -17.25 -11.21
CA ASN A 218 1.63 -18.41 -10.66
C ASN A 218 0.96 -19.23 -11.76
N ASN A 219 0.30 -18.58 -12.73
CA ASN A 219 -0.34 -19.26 -13.85
C ASN A 219 0.67 -19.99 -14.78
N LYS A 220 1.92 -19.49 -14.89
CA LYS A 220 2.97 -20.16 -15.66
C LYS A 220 3.51 -21.41 -14.96
N THR A 221 3.51 -21.44 -13.63
CA THR A 221 4.01 -22.57 -12.84
C THR A 221 2.97 -23.67 -12.62
N GLU A 222 1.67 -23.36 -12.82
CA GLU A 222 0.56 -24.33 -12.71
C GLU A 222 0.15 -24.96 -14.06
N SER A 223 0.77 -24.57 -15.17
CA SER A 223 0.54 -25.21 -16.47
C SER A 223 1.45 -26.44 -16.61
N PRO A 224 0.88 -27.65 -16.87
CA PRO A 224 1.62 -28.91 -16.90
C PRO A 224 2.57 -29.01 -18.10
#